data_43e58c6fbc21361f1c4ac70e9e247165
#
_entry.id   43e58c6fbc21361f1c4ac70e9e247165
#
_cell.length_a   1.000
_cell.length_b   1.000
_cell.length_c   1.000
_cell.angle_alpha   90.00
_cell.angle_beta   90.00
_cell.angle_gamma   90.00
#
_symmetry.space_group_name_H-M   'P 1'
#
loop_
_entity.id
_entity.type
_entity.pdbx_description
1 polymer ?
#
loop_
_entity_poly.entity_id
_entity_poly.type
_entity_poly.pdbx_seq_one_letter_code
_entity_poly.pdbx_strand_id
1 'polypeptide(L)'
;MKAIIPAAGIGERLKPHTLNRPKVMVSVAGKPILEHISTSLFDAGFDKISVIVGYKKESIISYFNERFPGKFHFPVQEEMKGLGHAVLYGLDDVDEPVLIILGDTIIDLDMSKLKDPKHNIIAVVEVEDPKRFGIVETDAN
;
A
#
# COMPACT_ATOMS: atom_id res chain seq x y z
N MET A 1 8.23 -0.06 13.70
CA MET A 1 7.60 0.70 12.57
C MET A 1 6.63 -0.20 11.84
N LYS A 2 5.42 0.24 11.61
CA LYS A 2 4.32 -0.51 10.96
C LYS A 2 4.21 -0.10 9.49
N ALA A 3 3.99 -1.04 8.59
CA ALA A 3 3.64 -0.75 7.20
C ALA A 3 2.12 -0.78 7.00
N ILE A 4 1.58 0.21 6.28
CA ILE A 4 0.16 0.36 5.97
C ILE A 4 0.01 0.45 4.45
N ILE A 5 -0.83 -0.43 3.89
CA ILE A 5 -1.09 -0.48 2.44
C ILE A 5 -2.58 -0.27 2.18
N PRO A 6 -3.00 0.90 1.74
CA PRO A 6 -4.37 1.11 1.26
C PRO A 6 -4.64 0.30 -0.01
N ALA A 7 -5.60 -0.63 0.05
CA ALA A 7 -5.94 -1.57 -1.01
C ALA A 7 -7.46 -1.74 -1.22
N ALA A 8 -8.28 -0.88 -0.62
CA ALA A 8 -9.74 -1.00 -0.64
C ALA A 8 -10.38 -0.63 -1.99
N GLY A 9 -9.68 0.11 -2.86
CA GLY A 9 -10.20 0.69 -4.08
C GLY A 9 -10.63 -0.30 -5.16
N ILE A 10 -11.66 0.06 -5.92
CA ILE A 10 -12.23 -0.77 -7.01
C ILE A 10 -11.28 -0.88 -8.22
N GLY A 11 -10.43 0.14 -8.47
CA GLY A 11 -9.50 0.13 -9.61
C GLY A 11 -10.18 0.33 -10.97
N GLU A 12 -11.13 1.24 -11.05
CA GLU A 12 -11.96 1.50 -12.24
C GLU A 12 -11.19 1.70 -13.54
N ARG A 13 -10.02 2.37 -13.48
CA ARG A 13 -9.18 2.67 -14.66
C ARG A 13 -8.53 1.44 -15.29
N LEU A 14 -8.50 0.31 -14.57
CA LEU A 14 -7.93 -0.96 -15.04
C LEU A 14 -8.97 -1.98 -15.50
N LYS A 15 -10.23 -1.59 -15.67
CA LYS A 15 -11.24 -2.46 -16.30
C LYS A 15 -10.81 -2.80 -17.74
N PRO A 16 -10.95 -4.06 -18.20
CA PRO A 16 -11.70 -5.16 -17.56
C PRO A 16 -10.94 -5.98 -16.53
N HIS A 17 -9.63 -5.77 -16.33
CA HIS A 17 -8.80 -6.60 -15.44
C HIS A 17 -9.27 -6.61 -13.98
N THR A 18 -9.94 -5.53 -13.53
CA THR A 18 -10.45 -5.37 -12.16
C THR A 18 -11.91 -5.76 -11.97
N LEU A 19 -12.60 -6.27 -13.00
CA LEU A 19 -13.99 -6.73 -12.87
C LEU A 19 -14.12 -7.90 -11.88
N ASN A 20 -13.16 -8.83 -11.90
CA ASN A 20 -13.21 -10.05 -11.13
C ASN A 20 -12.18 -10.12 -9.98
N ARG A 21 -11.32 -9.13 -9.84
CA ARG A 21 -10.29 -9.09 -8.79
C ARG A 21 -9.97 -7.66 -8.40
N PRO A 22 -9.52 -7.40 -7.15
CA PRO A 22 -9.01 -6.09 -6.73
C PRO A 22 -7.79 -5.69 -7.56
N LYS A 23 -7.56 -4.38 -7.73
CA LYS A 23 -6.41 -3.85 -8.48
C LYS A 23 -5.07 -4.43 -7.98
N VAL A 24 -4.90 -4.51 -6.68
CA VAL A 24 -3.68 -5.00 -6.03
C VAL A 24 -3.43 -6.50 -6.27
N MET A 25 -4.45 -7.24 -6.71
CA MET A 25 -4.39 -8.66 -7.08
C MET A 25 -4.15 -8.89 -8.57
N VAL A 26 -3.98 -7.84 -9.36
CA VAL A 26 -3.54 -7.97 -10.77
C VAL A 26 -2.13 -8.54 -10.78
N SER A 27 -1.93 -9.57 -11.60
CA SER A 27 -0.65 -10.26 -11.68
C SER A 27 0.35 -9.50 -12.56
N VAL A 28 1.55 -9.31 -12.04
CA VAL A 28 2.73 -8.79 -12.75
C VAL A 28 3.84 -9.80 -12.54
N ALA A 29 4.47 -10.25 -13.63
CA ALA A 29 5.53 -11.27 -13.56
C ALA A 29 5.16 -12.52 -12.73
N GLY A 30 3.90 -12.98 -12.85
CA GLY A 30 3.41 -14.20 -12.21
C GLY A 30 2.93 -14.06 -10.77
N LYS A 31 3.03 -12.87 -10.15
CA LYS A 31 2.61 -12.61 -8.77
C LYS A 31 1.70 -11.37 -8.68
N PRO A 32 0.77 -11.29 -7.72
CA PRO A 32 0.01 -10.06 -7.45
C PRO A 32 0.93 -8.86 -7.17
N ILE A 33 0.52 -7.66 -7.59
CA ILE A 33 1.23 -6.40 -7.26
C ILE A 33 1.47 -6.31 -5.75
N LEU A 34 0.45 -6.60 -4.96
CA LEU A 34 0.55 -6.57 -3.49
C LEU A 34 1.60 -7.55 -2.94
N GLU A 35 1.83 -8.71 -3.59
CA GLU A 35 2.88 -9.64 -3.18
C GLU A 35 4.28 -9.08 -3.42
N HIS A 36 4.49 -8.40 -4.54
CA HIS A 36 5.78 -7.73 -4.80
C HIS A 36 6.08 -6.69 -3.73
N ILE A 37 5.10 -5.83 -3.41
CA ILE A 37 5.23 -4.81 -2.37
C ILE A 37 5.52 -5.46 -1.01
N SER A 38 4.75 -6.50 -0.65
CA SER A 38 4.88 -7.19 0.64
C SER A 38 6.23 -7.88 0.79
N THR A 39 6.72 -8.52 -0.28
CA THR A 39 8.04 -9.16 -0.27
C THR A 39 9.15 -8.14 -0.03
N SER A 40 9.13 -7.01 -0.73
CA SER A 40 10.10 -5.92 -0.51
C SER A 40 10.06 -5.37 0.91
N LEU A 41 8.88 -5.29 1.52
CA LEU A 41 8.73 -4.90 2.93
C LEU A 41 9.31 -5.93 3.89
N PHE A 42 9.08 -7.23 3.67
CA PHE A 42 9.65 -8.29 4.49
C PHE A 42 11.18 -8.33 4.36
N ASP A 43 11.72 -8.17 3.14
CA ASP A 43 13.16 -8.09 2.90
C ASP A 43 13.80 -6.89 3.61
N ALA A 44 13.06 -5.79 3.71
CA ALA A 44 13.45 -4.62 4.52
C ALA A 44 13.23 -4.83 6.03
N GLY A 45 12.68 -5.98 6.46
CA GLY A 45 12.49 -6.36 7.87
C GLY A 45 11.26 -5.75 8.53
N PHE A 46 10.18 -5.50 7.79
CA PHE A 46 8.86 -5.25 8.36
C PHE A 46 8.20 -6.60 8.70
N ASP A 47 7.89 -6.83 9.97
CA ASP A 47 7.37 -8.14 10.42
C ASP A 47 5.87 -8.30 10.21
N LYS A 48 5.13 -7.18 10.23
CA LYS A 48 3.67 -7.13 10.09
C LYS A 48 3.26 -5.99 9.16
N ILE A 49 2.29 -6.28 8.30
CA ILE A 49 1.74 -5.33 7.33
C ILE A 49 0.24 -5.22 7.55
N SER A 50 -0.27 -3.98 7.66
CA SER A 50 -1.71 -3.69 7.62
C SER A 50 -2.12 -3.40 6.18
N VAL A 51 -2.97 -4.23 5.61
CA VAL A 51 -3.56 -4.02 4.29
C VAL A 51 -5.02 -3.61 4.46
N ILE A 52 -5.34 -2.37 4.13
CA ILE A 52 -6.71 -1.87 4.25
C ILE A 52 -7.50 -2.39 3.05
N VAL A 53 -8.45 -3.27 3.33
CA VAL A 53 -9.24 -3.96 2.30
C VAL A 53 -10.66 -3.43 2.19
N GLY A 54 -11.31 -3.66 1.07
CA GLY A 54 -12.68 -3.25 0.80
C GLY A 54 -13.27 -4.09 -0.32
N TYR A 55 -13.24 -3.58 -1.55
CA TYR A 55 -13.76 -4.30 -2.71
C TYR A 55 -13.12 -5.68 -2.88
N LYS A 56 -13.96 -6.74 -2.90
CA LYS A 56 -13.53 -8.16 -3.04
C LYS A 56 -12.43 -8.57 -2.05
N LYS A 57 -12.53 -8.10 -0.82
CA LYS A 57 -11.56 -8.33 0.27
C LYS A 57 -11.22 -9.80 0.49
N GLU A 58 -12.19 -10.70 0.28
CA GLU A 58 -12.04 -12.14 0.52
C GLU A 58 -10.89 -12.74 -0.31
N SER A 59 -10.72 -12.27 -1.55
CA SER A 59 -9.65 -12.75 -2.44
C SER A 59 -8.25 -12.34 -1.96
N ILE A 60 -8.13 -11.16 -1.36
CA ILE A 60 -6.87 -10.69 -0.75
C ILE A 60 -6.59 -11.49 0.51
N ILE A 61 -7.57 -11.53 1.43
CA ILE A 61 -7.43 -12.17 2.74
C ILE A 61 -7.07 -13.65 2.59
N SER A 62 -7.80 -14.39 1.74
CA SER A 62 -7.54 -15.81 1.51
C SER A 62 -6.14 -16.04 0.96
N TYR A 63 -5.75 -15.33 -0.10
CA TYR A 63 -4.45 -15.48 -0.75
C TYR A 63 -3.29 -15.23 0.22
N PHE A 64 -3.34 -14.13 0.99
CA PHE A 64 -2.24 -13.73 1.85
C PHE A 64 -2.18 -14.52 3.15
N ASN A 65 -3.32 -14.97 3.70
CA ASN A 65 -3.33 -15.87 4.87
C ASN A 65 -2.76 -17.25 4.53
N GLU A 66 -3.04 -17.77 3.33
CA GLU A 66 -2.48 -19.05 2.88
C GLU A 66 -0.96 -18.96 2.66
N ARG A 67 -0.52 -17.89 2.00
CA ARG A 67 0.88 -17.76 1.58
C ARG A 67 1.82 -17.21 2.66
N PHE A 68 1.30 -16.35 3.54
CA PHE A 68 2.06 -15.67 4.58
C PHE A 68 1.31 -15.67 5.92
N PRO A 69 1.08 -16.83 6.54
CA PRO A 69 0.24 -16.94 7.74
C PRO A 69 0.73 -16.05 8.87
N GLY A 70 -0.18 -15.27 9.44
CA GLY A 70 0.07 -14.39 10.60
C GLY A 70 0.90 -13.13 10.33
N LYS A 71 1.25 -12.84 9.07
CA LYS A 71 2.05 -11.67 8.70
C LYS A 71 1.22 -10.42 8.38
N PHE A 72 -0.08 -10.58 8.19
CA PHE A 72 -0.97 -9.50 7.76
C PHE A 72 -2.08 -9.23 8.75
N HIS A 73 -2.46 -7.95 8.84
CA HIS A 73 -3.69 -7.48 9.42
C HIS A 73 -4.54 -6.85 8.32
N PHE A 74 -5.85 -7.12 8.28
CA PHE A 74 -6.74 -6.68 7.20
C PHE A 74 -7.91 -5.83 7.73
N PRO A 75 -7.68 -4.56 8.11
CA PRO A 75 -8.77 -3.64 8.45
C PRO A 75 -9.67 -3.44 7.24
N VAL A 76 -10.99 -3.40 7.47
CA VAL A 76 -11.98 -3.26 6.41
C VAL A 76 -12.45 -1.82 6.32
N GLN A 77 -12.24 -1.18 5.19
CA GLN A 77 -12.85 0.12 4.89
C GLN A 77 -14.25 -0.10 4.34
N GLU A 78 -15.26 0.09 5.19
CA GLU A 78 -16.67 -0.10 4.81
C GLU A 78 -17.15 0.98 3.83
N GLU A 79 -16.74 2.23 4.04
CA GLU A 79 -17.13 3.36 3.21
C GLU A 79 -15.94 3.93 2.43
N MET A 80 -16.08 4.05 1.11
CA MET A 80 -15.03 4.55 0.22
C MET A 80 -14.91 6.09 0.25
N LYS A 81 -14.39 6.64 1.36
CA LYS A 81 -14.19 8.10 1.55
C LYS A 81 -12.79 8.60 1.16
N GLY A 82 -12.10 7.88 0.30
CA GLY A 82 -10.78 8.26 -0.22
C GLY A 82 -9.60 7.66 0.54
N LEU A 83 -8.40 8.03 0.08
CA LEU A 83 -7.13 7.46 0.54
C LEU A 83 -6.85 7.76 2.01
N GLY A 84 -6.99 9.02 2.43
CA GLY A 84 -6.76 9.41 3.83
C GLY A 84 -7.67 8.65 4.81
N HIS A 85 -8.94 8.46 4.43
CA HIS A 85 -9.87 7.65 5.21
C HIS A 85 -9.43 6.19 5.31
N ALA A 86 -8.91 5.60 4.22
CA ALA A 86 -8.36 4.25 4.27
C ALA A 86 -7.18 4.15 5.23
N VAL A 87 -6.26 5.13 5.21
CA VAL A 87 -5.09 5.15 6.09
C VAL A 87 -5.50 5.17 7.57
N LEU A 88 -6.56 5.90 7.94
CA LEU A 88 -7.05 5.95 9.32
C LEU A 88 -7.36 4.57 9.89
N TYR A 89 -7.93 3.65 9.08
CA TYR A 89 -8.16 2.26 9.52
C TYR A 89 -6.89 1.48 9.84
N GLY A 90 -5.75 1.92 9.32
CA GLY A 90 -4.45 1.30 9.60
C GLY A 90 -3.73 1.90 10.79
N LEU A 91 -4.19 3.05 11.30
CA LEU A 91 -3.55 3.80 12.38
C LEU A 91 -4.07 3.45 13.78
N ASP A 92 -5.10 2.59 13.88
CA ASP A 92 -5.61 2.17 15.18
C ASP A 92 -4.50 1.54 16.03
N ASP A 93 -4.34 2.02 17.27
CA ASP A 93 -3.36 1.58 18.25
C ASP A 93 -1.89 1.68 17.78
N VAL A 94 -1.55 2.73 17.02
CA VAL A 94 -0.17 2.93 16.52
C VAL A 94 0.50 4.11 17.23
N ASP A 95 1.48 3.80 18.09
CA ASP A 95 2.33 4.79 18.79
C ASP A 95 3.74 4.88 18.21
N GLU A 96 3.94 4.38 16.98
CA GLU A 96 5.24 4.33 16.33
C GLU A 96 5.19 4.94 14.92
N PRO A 97 6.33 5.31 14.32
CA PRO A 97 6.35 5.73 12.92
C PRO A 97 5.72 4.70 12.00
N VAL A 98 4.98 5.18 10.99
CA VAL A 98 4.32 4.33 10.00
C VAL A 98 4.90 4.59 8.61
N LEU A 99 5.02 3.53 7.82
CA LEU A 99 5.29 3.60 6.40
C LEU A 99 3.99 3.36 5.64
N ILE A 100 3.56 4.33 4.84
CA ILE A 100 2.38 4.20 3.98
C ILE A 100 2.85 3.96 2.55
N ILE A 101 2.43 2.84 1.95
CA ILE A 101 2.73 2.49 0.56
C ILE A 101 1.42 2.26 -0.18
N LEU A 102 1.23 2.89 -1.33
CA LEU A 102 0.06 2.65 -2.17
C LEU A 102 0.09 1.24 -2.75
N GLY A 103 -1.02 0.52 -2.64
CA GLY A 103 -1.13 -0.90 -3.03
C GLY A 103 -1.04 -1.17 -4.54
N ASP A 104 -0.86 -0.13 -5.36
CA ASP A 104 -0.72 -0.20 -6.81
C ASP A 104 0.65 0.30 -7.33
N THR A 105 1.58 0.58 -6.44
CA THR A 105 2.89 1.14 -6.77
C THR A 105 4.00 0.21 -6.33
N ILE A 106 4.72 -0.36 -7.28
CA ILE A 106 5.95 -1.10 -7.01
C ILE A 106 7.08 -0.07 -6.92
N ILE A 107 7.78 -0.07 -5.78
CA ILE A 107 8.81 0.91 -5.47
C ILE A 107 10.17 0.23 -5.51
N ASP A 108 11.09 0.78 -6.30
CA ASP A 108 12.51 0.43 -6.30
C ASP A 108 13.27 1.42 -5.39
N LEU A 109 13.16 1.20 -4.10
CA LEU A 109 13.81 2.00 -3.07
C LEU A 109 14.30 1.07 -1.96
N ASP A 110 15.47 1.36 -1.42
CA ASP A 110 15.98 0.71 -0.21
C ASP A 110 15.14 1.14 1.02
N MET A 111 14.09 0.35 1.28
CA MET A 111 13.15 0.62 2.36
C MET A 111 13.76 0.50 3.76
N SER A 112 14.95 -0.12 3.89
CA SER A 112 15.65 -0.21 5.18
C SER A 112 16.03 1.17 5.70
N LYS A 113 16.28 2.13 4.79
CA LYS A 113 16.60 3.53 5.12
C LYS A 113 15.43 4.32 5.70
N LEU A 114 14.21 3.80 5.58
CA LEU A 114 12.99 4.44 6.07
C LEU A 114 12.61 3.99 7.49
N LYS A 115 13.32 3.02 8.08
CA LYS A 115 12.94 2.40 9.35
C LYS A 115 13.08 3.27 10.60
N ASP A 116 13.93 4.28 10.57
CA ASP A 116 14.15 5.19 11.70
C ASP A 116 14.10 6.65 11.20
N PRO A 117 12.91 7.13 10.79
CA PRO A 117 12.77 8.47 10.26
C PRO A 117 12.86 9.50 11.39
N LYS A 118 13.82 10.42 11.31
CA LYS A 118 13.91 11.56 12.22
C LYS A 118 12.86 12.63 11.93
N HIS A 119 12.29 12.61 10.74
CA HIS A 119 11.30 13.57 10.24
C HIS A 119 10.28 12.84 9.39
N ASN A 120 9.14 13.48 9.10
CA ASN A 120 8.21 12.97 8.10
C ASN A 120 8.87 13.00 6.72
N ILE A 121 8.71 11.91 5.96
CA ILE A 121 9.33 11.72 4.64
C ILE A 121 8.22 11.47 3.62
N ILE A 122 8.28 12.14 2.48
CA ILE A 122 7.47 11.86 1.30
C ILE A 122 8.41 11.50 0.16
N ALA A 123 8.28 10.29 -0.38
CA ALA A 123 9.00 9.90 -1.59
C ALA A 123 8.34 10.53 -2.81
N VAL A 124 9.13 11.20 -3.63
CA VAL A 124 8.67 11.87 -4.85
C VAL A 124 9.53 11.45 -6.03
N VAL A 125 8.99 11.60 -7.23
CA VAL A 125 9.69 11.37 -8.50
C VAL A 125 9.47 12.59 -9.39
N GLU A 126 10.51 13.01 -10.09
CA GLU A 126 10.40 14.06 -11.09
C GLU A 126 9.71 13.54 -12.35
N VAL A 127 8.74 14.29 -12.87
CA VAL A 127 7.96 13.94 -14.05
C VAL A 127 7.88 15.13 -15.01
N GLU A 128 7.89 14.88 -16.32
CA GLU A 128 7.82 15.93 -17.34
C GLU A 128 6.46 16.65 -17.37
N ASP A 129 5.35 15.91 -17.22
CA ASP A 129 3.98 16.48 -17.17
C ASP A 129 3.29 16.16 -15.84
N PRO A 130 3.27 17.09 -14.89
CA PRO A 130 2.69 16.88 -13.57
C PRO A 130 1.16 16.93 -13.53
N LYS A 131 0.47 17.35 -14.61
CA LYS A 131 -1.00 17.56 -14.62
C LYS A 131 -1.82 16.34 -14.22
N ARG A 132 -1.27 15.16 -14.31
CA ARG A 132 -1.93 13.88 -13.98
C ARG A 132 -1.60 13.33 -12.60
N PHE A 133 -0.75 14.02 -11.85
CA PHE A 133 -0.20 13.58 -10.57
C PHE A 133 -0.52 14.58 -9.45
N GLY A 134 -0.42 14.12 -8.22
CA GLY A 134 -0.27 15.02 -7.09
C GLY A 134 1.11 15.65 -7.14
N ILE A 135 1.20 16.92 -6.81
CA ILE A 135 2.48 17.65 -6.77
C ILE A 135 2.84 18.00 -5.33
N VAL A 136 4.13 18.12 -5.07
CA VAL A 136 4.68 18.65 -3.82
C VAL A 136 5.29 20.00 -4.13
N GLU A 137 4.90 21.02 -3.38
CA GLU A 137 5.56 22.32 -3.40
C GLU A 137 6.63 22.33 -2.30
N THR A 138 7.85 22.75 -2.64
CA THR A 138 8.95 22.86 -1.68
C THR A 138 9.35 24.31 -1.52
N ASP A 139 9.58 24.72 -0.28
CA ASP A 139 10.23 26.01 -0.04
C ASP A 139 11.68 25.92 -0.50
N ALA A 140 12.13 26.95 -1.22
CA ALA A 140 13.53 27.06 -1.62
C ALA A 140 14.39 27.39 -0.39
N ASN A 141 14.95 26.35 0.24
CA ASN A 141 16.01 26.44 1.23
C ASN A 141 17.15 25.51 0.86
#